data_728bae7941427433029f0edd20067ea5
#
_entry.id   728bae7941427433029f0edd20067ea5
#
_cell.length_a   1.000
_cell.length_b   1.000
_cell.length_c   1.000
_cell.angle_alpha   90.00
_cell.angle_beta   90.00
_cell.angle_gamma   90.00
#
_symmetry.space_group_name_H-M   'P 1'
#
loop_
_entity.id
_entity.type
_entity.pdbx_description
1 polymer ?
#
loop_
_entity_poly.entity_id
_entity_poly.type
_entity_poly.pdbx_seq_one_letter_code
_entity_poly.pdbx_strand_id
1 'polypeptide(L)'
;TQLERWGCPWSRKADGDVNVRRFGGMKIERTWFAADKTGFHLLHTLFQTSIQYPQIIRFDEHFVLDILVDDGHARGMVAMNMMEGSLVQINANAVVIATGGGCRAFRFNTNGGIVTGDGLSMAYRHGVPLRDMEFVQYHPTGLPNTGILMTEGCRGEGGILVNKDGYRYLQDYGLGPETPIGKPENKYMELGPRDKVSQAFWQEWRKGNTLKTAKGVDVVHLDLRHLGEKYLHERLPFICELAKAYEGVDPAQAPIPV
;
A
#
# COMPACT_ATOMS: atom_id res chain seq x y z
N THR A 1 22.17 -6.16 -2.74
CA THR A 1 21.32 -6.91 -1.81
C THR A 1 20.96 -8.29 -2.38
N GLN A 2 20.36 -9.16 -1.56
CA GLN A 2 19.91 -10.47 -2.01
C GLN A 2 18.84 -10.38 -3.11
N LEU A 3 17.86 -9.50 -2.95
CA LEU A 3 16.81 -9.26 -3.96
C LEU A 3 17.40 -8.78 -5.30
N GLU A 4 18.44 -7.98 -5.27
CA GLU A 4 19.15 -7.55 -6.47
C GLU A 4 19.84 -8.73 -7.18
N ARG A 5 20.48 -9.61 -6.41
CA ARG A 5 21.08 -10.85 -6.94
C ARG A 5 20.04 -11.79 -7.52
N TRP A 6 18.82 -11.76 -7.03
CA TRP A 6 17.67 -12.52 -7.56
C TRP A 6 17.00 -11.86 -8.76
N GLY A 7 17.52 -10.70 -9.21
CA GLY A 7 17.06 -10.03 -10.43
C GLY A 7 15.95 -9.01 -10.24
N CYS A 8 15.72 -8.50 -9.02
CA CYS A 8 14.77 -7.40 -8.81
C CYS A 8 15.23 -6.15 -9.58
N PRO A 9 14.41 -5.60 -10.50
CA PRO A 9 14.80 -4.51 -11.40
C PRO A 9 14.69 -3.14 -10.71
N TRP A 10 15.57 -2.90 -9.73
CA TRP A 10 15.62 -1.62 -9.04
C TRP A 10 15.91 -0.46 -9.98
N SER A 11 15.25 0.67 -9.78
CA SER A 11 15.56 1.92 -10.45
C SER A 11 17.00 2.34 -10.18
N ARG A 12 17.73 2.79 -11.21
CA ARG A 12 19.15 3.12 -11.10
C ARG A 12 19.41 4.58 -11.46
N LYS A 13 20.47 5.11 -10.90
CA LYS A 13 21.07 6.38 -11.29
C LYS A 13 21.88 6.22 -12.58
N ALA A 14 22.31 7.34 -13.15
CA ALA A 14 23.15 7.36 -14.36
C ALA A 14 24.51 6.66 -14.17
N ASP A 15 25.04 6.63 -12.96
CA ASP A 15 26.29 5.95 -12.57
C ASP A 15 26.12 4.44 -12.36
N GLY A 16 24.88 3.92 -12.46
CA GLY A 16 24.57 2.51 -12.28
C GLY A 16 24.20 2.11 -10.85
N ASP A 17 24.37 2.99 -9.87
CA ASP A 17 23.96 2.75 -8.50
C ASP A 17 22.43 2.67 -8.36
N VAL A 18 21.97 1.90 -7.37
CA VAL A 18 20.53 1.83 -7.08
C VAL A 18 20.05 3.19 -6.59
N ASN A 19 19.00 3.67 -7.22
CA ASN A 19 18.39 4.94 -6.85
C ASN A 19 17.56 4.78 -5.56
N VAL A 20 17.47 5.89 -4.81
CA VAL A 20 16.67 5.97 -3.59
C VAL A 20 15.70 7.13 -3.69
N ARG A 21 14.58 7.02 -2.99
CA ARG A 21 13.60 8.11 -2.91
C ARG A 21 13.11 8.34 -1.48
N ARG A 22 12.48 9.47 -1.29
CA ARG A 22 11.89 9.88 -0.03
C ARG A 22 10.56 9.19 0.21
N PHE A 23 10.33 8.80 1.47
CA PHE A 23 9.03 8.39 1.98
C PHE A 23 8.70 9.18 3.24
N GLY A 24 7.40 9.34 3.52
CA GLY A 24 6.91 10.10 4.65
C GLY A 24 7.48 9.62 5.99
N GLY A 25 7.87 10.57 6.83
CA GLY A 25 8.39 10.31 8.18
C GLY A 25 9.84 9.84 8.28
N MET A 26 10.53 9.51 7.19
CA MET A 26 11.91 9.05 7.23
C MET A 26 12.90 10.22 7.31
N LYS A 27 13.99 10.05 8.10
CA LYS A 27 15.03 11.09 8.25
C LYS A 27 16.01 11.14 7.09
N ILE A 28 16.23 10.02 6.42
CA ILE A 28 17.24 9.85 5.35
C ILE A 28 16.62 9.15 4.14
N GLU A 29 17.14 9.44 2.96
CA GLU A 29 16.77 8.72 1.74
C GLU A 29 17.49 7.38 1.70
N ARG A 30 16.74 6.30 1.88
CA ARG A 30 17.29 4.93 1.84
C ARG A 30 16.34 3.90 1.22
N THR A 31 15.19 4.35 0.72
CA THR A 31 14.20 3.44 0.19
C THR A 31 14.47 3.15 -1.27
N TRP A 32 14.82 1.92 -1.56
CA TRP A 32 14.94 1.41 -2.91
C TRP A 32 13.57 1.26 -3.53
N PHE A 33 13.48 1.47 -4.82
CA PHE A 33 12.22 1.39 -5.56
C PHE A 33 12.45 0.90 -7.00
N ALA A 34 11.39 0.37 -7.59
CA ALA A 34 11.35 0.01 -9.00
C ALA A 34 10.18 0.76 -9.64
N ALA A 35 10.45 1.96 -10.15
CA ALA A 35 9.48 2.94 -10.60
C ALA A 35 8.31 3.09 -9.60
N ASP A 36 7.07 2.93 -10.02
CA ASP A 36 5.85 2.94 -9.19
C ASP A 36 5.23 1.54 -9.00
N LYS A 37 6.00 0.47 -9.33
CA LYS A 37 5.59 -0.95 -9.25
C LYS A 37 6.48 -1.79 -8.32
N THR A 38 7.06 -1.21 -7.29
CA THR A 38 8.03 -1.88 -6.40
C THR A 38 7.50 -3.19 -5.83
N GLY A 39 6.28 -3.20 -5.29
CA GLY A 39 5.66 -4.41 -4.72
C GLY A 39 5.46 -5.51 -5.74
N PHE A 40 5.02 -5.18 -6.95
CA PHE A 40 4.88 -6.10 -8.07
C PHE A 40 6.23 -6.79 -8.38
N HIS A 41 7.28 -6.03 -8.56
CA HIS A 41 8.60 -6.58 -8.88
C HIS A 41 9.19 -7.42 -7.75
N LEU A 42 8.98 -7.02 -6.49
CA LEU A 42 9.39 -7.82 -5.33
C LEU A 42 8.69 -9.19 -5.32
N LEU A 43 7.37 -9.22 -5.49
CA LEU A 43 6.60 -10.45 -5.50
C LEU A 43 7.04 -11.38 -6.63
N HIS A 44 7.17 -10.85 -7.85
CA HIS A 44 7.60 -11.65 -9.00
C HIS A 44 9.03 -12.17 -8.86
N THR A 45 9.95 -11.37 -8.33
CA THR A 45 11.33 -11.80 -8.06
C THR A 45 11.36 -12.97 -7.07
N LEU A 46 10.62 -12.87 -5.97
CA LEU A 46 10.55 -13.93 -4.97
C LEU A 46 9.88 -15.20 -5.53
N PHE A 47 8.80 -15.03 -6.29
CA PHE A 47 8.10 -16.15 -6.92
C PHE A 47 9.01 -16.88 -7.91
N GLN A 48 9.65 -16.18 -8.85
CA GLN A 48 10.56 -16.77 -9.83
C GLN A 48 11.76 -17.44 -9.16
N THR A 49 12.29 -16.87 -8.09
CA THR A 49 13.37 -17.47 -7.32
C THR A 49 12.89 -18.75 -6.65
N SER A 50 11.69 -18.78 -6.07
CA SER A 50 11.15 -19.96 -5.40
C SER A 50 10.98 -21.17 -6.33
N ILE A 51 10.67 -20.95 -7.61
CA ILE A 51 10.54 -22.02 -8.61
C ILE A 51 11.86 -22.78 -8.83
N GLN A 52 13.00 -22.15 -8.56
CA GLN A 52 14.32 -22.79 -8.72
C GLN A 52 14.62 -23.84 -7.62
N TYR A 53 13.79 -23.91 -6.59
CA TYR A 53 13.96 -24.84 -5.46
C TYR A 53 12.90 -25.95 -5.50
N PRO A 54 13.22 -27.14 -6.02
CA PRO A 54 12.25 -28.23 -6.19
C PRO A 54 11.70 -28.79 -4.89
N GLN A 55 12.35 -28.52 -3.75
CA GLN A 55 11.87 -28.90 -2.42
C GLN A 55 10.74 -28.01 -1.90
N ILE A 56 10.45 -26.89 -2.57
CA ILE A 56 9.31 -26.04 -2.22
C ILE A 56 8.07 -26.61 -2.91
N ILE A 57 7.13 -27.11 -2.11
CA ILE A 57 5.82 -27.57 -2.59
C ILE A 57 4.81 -26.44 -2.40
N ARG A 58 4.14 -26.06 -3.48
CA ARG A 58 3.11 -25.02 -3.45
C ARG A 58 1.73 -25.64 -3.45
N PHE A 59 0.86 -25.09 -2.64
CA PHE A 59 -0.56 -25.40 -2.57
C PHE A 59 -1.35 -24.18 -3.05
N ASP A 60 -1.30 -23.94 -4.38
CA ASP A 60 -2.05 -22.84 -4.99
C ASP A 60 -3.56 -23.16 -4.90
N GLU A 61 -4.42 -22.13 -4.85
CA GLU A 61 -5.88 -22.26 -4.72
C GLU A 61 -6.33 -23.13 -3.51
N HIS A 62 -5.59 -23.03 -2.41
CA HIS A 62 -5.94 -23.67 -1.14
C HIS A 62 -6.23 -22.59 -0.09
N PHE A 63 -7.44 -22.63 0.44
CA PHE A 63 -7.88 -21.74 1.53
C PHE A 63 -7.62 -22.41 2.88
N VAL A 64 -6.71 -21.85 3.67
CA VAL A 64 -6.39 -22.40 5.01
C VAL A 64 -7.54 -22.09 5.96
N LEU A 65 -8.12 -23.12 6.53
CA LEU A 65 -9.25 -23.03 7.44
C LEU A 65 -8.82 -22.87 8.89
N ASP A 66 -7.80 -23.65 9.31
CA ASP A 66 -7.28 -23.57 10.65
C ASP A 66 -5.87 -24.19 10.79
N ILE A 67 -5.21 -23.89 11.89
CA ILE A 67 -3.95 -24.49 12.32
C ILE A 67 -4.27 -25.75 13.11
N LEU A 68 -3.53 -26.83 12.89
CA LEU A 68 -3.56 -28.01 13.74
C LEU A 68 -2.66 -27.80 14.96
N VAL A 69 -3.23 -27.83 16.14
CA VAL A 69 -2.52 -27.70 17.39
C VAL A 69 -2.81 -28.94 18.26
N ASP A 70 -1.75 -29.55 18.76
CA ASP A 70 -1.78 -30.70 19.65
C ASP A 70 -0.80 -30.48 20.81
N ASP A 71 -1.29 -30.58 22.03
CA ASP A 71 -0.54 -30.31 23.26
C ASP A 71 0.27 -28.99 23.22
N GLY A 72 -0.38 -27.90 22.76
CA GLY A 72 0.24 -26.57 22.65
C GLY A 72 1.26 -26.41 21.53
N HIS A 73 1.44 -27.40 20.67
CA HIS A 73 2.39 -27.37 19.57
C HIS A 73 1.67 -27.34 18.21
N ALA A 74 2.12 -26.46 17.31
CA ALA A 74 1.65 -26.47 15.93
C ALA A 74 2.13 -27.76 15.23
N ARG A 75 1.18 -28.49 14.60
CA ARG A 75 1.42 -29.74 13.89
C ARG A 75 1.14 -29.65 12.39
N GLY A 76 0.69 -28.51 11.92
CA GLY A 76 0.32 -28.31 10.53
C GLY A 76 -0.91 -27.43 10.37
N MET A 77 -1.68 -27.69 9.32
CA MET A 77 -2.89 -26.94 9.03
C MET A 77 -3.93 -27.79 8.27
N VAL A 78 -5.17 -27.35 8.31
CA VAL A 78 -6.25 -27.84 7.44
C VAL A 78 -6.56 -26.77 6.40
N ALA A 79 -6.61 -27.16 5.15
CA ALA A 79 -6.98 -26.31 4.04
C ALA A 79 -8.07 -26.92 3.19
N MET A 80 -8.83 -26.08 2.52
CA MET A 80 -9.77 -26.48 1.49
C MET A 80 -9.14 -26.25 0.12
N ASN A 81 -9.07 -27.30 -0.69
CA ASN A 81 -8.79 -27.17 -2.10
C ASN A 81 -9.99 -26.50 -2.76
N MET A 82 -9.84 -25.24 -3.19
CA MET A 82 -10.95 -24.46 -3.74
C MET A 82 -11.42 -24.95 -5.11
N MET A 83 -10.59 -25.68 -5.84
CA MET A 83 -10.94 -26.23 -7.15
C MET A 83 -11.85 -27.44 -7.04
N GLU A 84 -11.68 -28.26 -5.99
CA GLU A 84 -12.39 -29.52 -5.82
C GLU A 84 -13.39 -29.49 -4.65
N GLY A 85 -13.27 -28.53 -3.75
CA GLY A 85 -14.06 -28.46 -2.51
C GLY A 85 -13.63 -29.50 -1.47
N SER A 86 -12.52 -30.19 -1.67
CA SER A 86 -12.02 -31.23 -0.75
C SER A 86 -11.20 -30.62 0.39
N LEU A 87 -11.19 -31.28 1.56
CA LEU A 87 -10.34 -30.90 2.68
C LEU A 87 -8.98 -31.60 2.58
N VAL A 88 -7.92 -30.85 2.82
CA VAL A 88 -6.54 -31.32 2.82
C VAL A 88 -5.90 -31.04 4.18
N GLN A 89 -5.36 -32.05 4.82
CA GLN A 89 -4.54 -31.91 6.00
C GLN A 89 -3.06 -31.86 5.59
N ILE A 90 -2.37 -30.82 5.99
CA ILE A 90 -0.93 -30.63 5.75
C ILE A 90 -0.21 -30.72 7.09
N ASN A 91 0.56 -31.81 7.31
CA ASN A 91 1.34 -31.98 8.51
C ASN A 91 2.69 -31.28 8.39
N ALA A 92 3.10 -30.54 9.43
CA ALA A 92 4.35 -29.81 9.46
C ALA A 92 4.91 -29.72 10.90
N ASN A 93 6.22 -29.70 11.04
CA ASN A 93 6.90 -29.51 12.31
C ASN A 93 6.90 -28.04 12.77
N ALA A 94 6.65 -27.12 11.84
CA ALA A 94 6.53 -25.69 12.13
C ALA A 94 5.57 -25.04 11.13
N VAL A 95 4.85 -24.02 11.56
CA VAL A 95 3.94 -23.24 10.74
C VAL A 95 4.32 -21.77 10.81
N VAL A 96 4.48 -21.13 9.65
CA VAL A 96 4.71 -19.68 9.54
C VAL A 96 3.43 -19.02 9.06
N ILE A 97 2.85 -18.15 9.90
CA ILE A 97 1.68 -17.34 9.54
C ILE A 97 2.19 -16.08 8.83
N ALA A 98 1.96 -16.00 7.53
CA ALA A 98 2.36 -14.87 6.68
C ALA A 98 1.18 -14.35 5.84
N THR A 99 -0.03 -14.34 6.42
CA THR A 99 -1.30 -14.05 5.76
C THR A 99 -1.60 -12.55 5.56
N GLY A 100 -0.66 -11.67 5.89
CA GLY A 100 -0.86 -10.23 5.86
C GLY A 100 -1.71 -9.73 7.04
N GLY A 101 -2.32 -8.57 6.87
CA GLY A 101 -3.13 -7.91 7.89
C GLY A 101 -4.62 -8.26 7.83
N GLY A 102 -5.45 -7.40 8.45
CA GLY A 102 -6.91 -7.57 8.55
C GLY A 102 -7.71 -6.32 8.16
N CYS A 103 -7.16 -5.41 7.34
CA CYS A 103 -7.80 -4.11 7.09
C CYS A 103 -9.11 -4.20 6.29
N ARG A 104 -9.45 -5.35 5.72
CA ARG A 104 -10.79 -5.60 5.13
C ARG A 104 -11.92 -5.63 6.16
N ALA A 105 -11.62 -5.63 7.46
CA ALA A 105 -12.60 -5.35 8.50
C ALA A 105 -13.18 -3.93 8.41
N PHE A 106 -12.49 -3.00 7.75
CA PHE A 106 -12.92 -1.60 7.57
C PHE A 106 -13.48 -1.39 6.17
N ARG A 107 -14.60 -0.64 6.10
CA ARG A 107 -15.31 -0.37 4.84
C ARG A 107 -14.43 0.34 3.80
N PHE A 108 -13.70 1.36 4.22
CA PHE A 108 -12.77 2.10 3.38
C PHE A 108 -11.35 1.71 3.75
N ASN A 109 -10.64 1.10 2.83
CA ASN A 109 -9.25 0.70 3.00
C ASN A 109 -8.58 0.52 1.63
N THR A 110 -7.24 0.54 1.62
CA THR A 110 -6.42 0.38 0.41
C THR A 110 -5.84 -1.02 0.25
N ASN A 111 -6.30 -1.99 1.04
CA ASN A 111 -5.77 -3.36 1.01
C ASN A 111 -6.45 -4.22 -0.06
N GLY A 112 -5.73 -5.23 -0.55
CA GLY A 112 -6.29 -6.26 -1.42
C GLY A 112 -7.47 -6.99 -0.78
N GLY A 113 -8.37 -7.53 -1.60
CA GLY A 113 -9.60 -8.22 -1.14
C GLY A 113 -9.36 -9.41 -0.23
N ILE A 114 -8.17 -10.00 -0.31
CA ILE A 114 -7.76 -11.18 0.47
C ILE A 114 -7.21 -10.86 1.87
N VAL A 115 -7.06 -9.57 2.24
CA VAL A 115 -6.46 -9.17 3.53
C VAL A 115 -7.56 -9.09 4.59
N THR A 116 -8.14 -10.24 4.94
CA THR A 116 -9.33 -10.40 5.77
C THR A 116 -9.03 -10.69 7.25
N GLY A 117 -7.76 -10.95 7.59
CA GLY A 117 -7.33 -11.21 8.97
C GLY A 117 -7.44 -12.67 9.40
N ASP A 118 -7.54 -13.60 8.45
CA ASP A 118 -7.73 -15.03 8.76
C ASP A 118 -6.60 -15.60 9.61
N GLY A 119 -5.33 -15.26 9.33
CA GLY A 119 -4.22 -15.72 10.15
C GLY A 119 -4.25 -15.18 11.58
N LEU A 120 -4.67 -13.93 11.77
CA LEU A 120 -4.87 -13.36 13.10
C LEU A 120 -5.98 -14.11 13.85
N SER A 121 -7.09 -14.39 13.16
CA SER A 121 -8.23 -15.12 13.71
C SER A 121 -7.85 -16.56 14.10
N MET A 122 -7.13 -17.26 13.22
CA MET A 122 -6.63 -18.63 13.52
C MET A 122 -5.71 -18.63 14.76
N ALA A 123 -4.75 -17.73 14.80
CA ALA A 123 -3.85 -17.63 15.96
C ALA A 123 -4.62 -17.34 17.26
N TYR A 124 -5.57 -16.42 17.22
CA TYR A 124 -6.39 -16.05 18.38
C TYR A 124 -7.25 -17.22 18.88
N ARG A 125 -7.89 -17.99 17.98
CA ARG A 125 -8.67 -19.18 18.36
C ARG A 125 -7.86 -20.23 19.13
N HIS A 126 -6.56 -20.31 18.85
CA HIS A 126 -5.63 -21.23 19.54
C HIS A 126 -4.93 -20.60 20.74
N GLY A 127 -5.45 -19.47 21.27
CA GLY A 127 -4.94 -18.86 22.49
C GLY A 127 -3.66 -18.06 22.33
N VAL A 128 -3.21 -17.79 21.10
CA VAL A 128 -2.05 -16.92 20.85
C VAL A 128 -2.45 -15.47 21.17
N PRO A 129 -1.74 -14.78 22.08
CA PRO A 129 -2.05 -13.40 22.40
C PRO A 129 -1.80 -12.49 21.19
N LEU A 130 -2.77 -11.65 20.86
CA LEU A 130 -2.63 -10.59 19.86
C LEU A 130 -2.19 -9.30 20.55
N ARG A 131 -1.38 -8.51 19.84
CA ARG A 131 -0.79 -7.29 20.36
C ARG A 131 -1.02 -6.13 19.39
N ASP A 132 -1.17 -4.93 19.96
CA ASP A 132 -1.25 -3.66 19.21
C ASP A 132 -2.42 -3.61 18.19
N MET A 133 -3.52 -4.32 18.47
CA MET A 133 -4.67 -4.45 17.57
C MET A 133 -5.44 -3.13 17.34
N GLU A 134 -5.28 -2.16 18.23
CA GLU A 134 -5.83 -0.81 18.10
C GLU A 134 -5.09 0.07 17.09
N PHE A 135 -3.86 -0.30 16.72
CA PHE A 135 -3.06 0.48 15.79
C PHE A 135 -3.36 0.10 14.35
N VAL A 136 -4.26 0.85 13.73
CA VAL A 136 -4.59 0.71 12.31
C VAL A 136 -4.08 1.94 11.57
N GLN A 137 -3.18 1.74 10.60
CA GLN A 137 -2.68 2.82 9.77
C GLN A 137 -3.43 2.85 8.44
N TYR A 138 -4.06 3.99 8.15
CA TYR A 138 -4.65 4.25 6.84
C TYR A 138 -3.63 4.88 5.91
N HIS A 139 -3.68 4.50 4.63
CA HIS A 139 -2.94 5.22 3.60
C HIS A 139 -3.72 6.50 3.24
N PRO A 140 -3.07 7.69 3.25
CA PRO A 140 -3.79 8.96 3.08
C PRO A 140 -4.37 9.18 1.68
N THR A 141 -3.92 8.42 0.69
CA THR A 141 -4.34 8.57 -0.71
C THR A 141 -4.76 7.23 -1.30
N GLY A 142 -6.05 7.06 -1.53
CA GLY A 142 -6.64 5.89 -2.16
C GLY A 142 -7.81 6.30 -3.03
N LEU A 143 -8.05 5.59 -4.13
CA LEU A 143 -9.18 5.89 -5.02
C LEU A 143 -10.51 5.61 -4.30
N PRO A 144 -11.47 6.54 -4.34
CA PRO A 144 -12.67 6.49 -3.49
C PRO A 144 -13.62 5.33 -3.82
N ASN A 145 -13.63 4.89 -5.08
CA ASN A 145 -14.56 3.85 -5.53
C ASN A 145 -14.03 2.43 -5.34
N THR A 146 -12.74 2.24 -5.38
CA THR A 146 -12.08 0.93 -5.42
C THR A 146 -11.19 0.65 -4.22
N GLY A 147 -10.73 1.69 -3.52
CA GLY A 147 -9.70 1.58 -2.50
C GLY A 147 -8.30 1.37 -3.09
N ILE A 148 -8.11 1.44 -4.41
CA ILE A 148 -6.80 1.28 -5.02
C ILE A 148 -5.86 2.37 -4.50
N LEU A 149 -4.70 1.93 -3.99
CA LEU A 149 -3.72 2.81 -3.39
C LEU A 149 -3.05 3.70 -4.44
N MET A 150 -3.17 5.01 -4.26
CA MET A 150 -2.32 5.98 -4.95
C MET A 150 -1.02 6.09 -4.17
N THR A 151 0.04 5.50 -4.70
CA THR A 151 1.30 5.32 -3.98
C THR A 151 1.81 6.62 -3.34
N GLU A 152 2.45 6.48 -2.18
CA GLU A 152 3.17 7.60 -1.55
C GLU A 152 4.22 8.21 -2.49
N GLY A 153 4.68 7.44 -3.49
CA GLY A 153 5.55 7.93 -4.55
C GLY A 153 5.00 9.18 -5.25
N CYS A 154 3.69 9.31 -5.43
CA CYS A 154 3.08 10.52 -6.02
C CYS A 154 3.44 11.77 -5.23
N ARG A 155 3.33 11.69 -3.89
CA ARG A 155 3.69 12.79 -2.98
C ARG A 155 5.21 12.96 -2.88
N GLY A 156 5.95 11.85 -2.95
CA GLY A 156 7.41 11.84 -2.99
C GLY A 156 7.99 12.49 -4.26
N GLU A 157 7.32 12.37 -5.38
CA GLU A 157 7.68 13.04 -6.64
C GLU A 157 7.22 14.50 -6.70
N GLY A 158 6.49 14.98 -5.69
CA GLY A 158 6.10 16.39 -5.58
C GLY A 158 4.61 16.68 -5.70
N GLY A 159 3.75 15.66 -5.72
CA GLY A 159 2.31 15.82 -5.69
C GLY A 159 1.82 16.50 -4.42
N ILE A 160 0.78 17.33 -4.53
CA ILE A 160 0.19 18.08 -3.42
C ILE A 160 -1.25 17.64 -3.15
N LEU A 161 -1.72 17.81 -1.91
CA LEU A 161 -3.09 17.55 -1.50
C LEU A 161 -3.85 18.87 -1.35
N VAL A 162 -4.96 18.99 -2.08
CA VAL A 162 -5.79 20.17 -2.07
C VAL A 162 -7.25 19.83 -1.73
N ASN A 163 -7.93 20.73 -1.01
CA ASN A 163 -9.34 20.60 -0.66
C ASN A 163 -10.26 21.05 -1.82
N LYS A 164 -11.56 21.15 -1.57
CA LYS A 164 -12.57 21.54 -2.57
C LYS A 164 -12.32 22.90 -3.23
N ASP A 165 -11.66 23.81 -2.52
CA ASP A 165 -11.38 25.16 -2.98
C ASP A 165 -10.02 25.27 -3.71
N GLY A 166 -9.33 24.13 -3.91
CA GLY A 166 -7.98 24.09 -4.48
C GLY A 166 -6.90 24.53 -3.49
N TYR A 167 -7.25 24.67 -2.21
CA TYR A 167 -6.32 25.09 -1.18
C TYR A 167 -5.50 23.91 -0.64
N ARG A 168 -4.17 24.09 -0.54
CA ARG A 168 -3.23 23.11 -0.01
C ARG A 168 -3.32 23.08 1.51
N TYR A 169 -4.31 22.36 2.03
CA TYR A 169 -4.79 22.42 3.41
C TYR A 169 -3.82 21.92 4.47
N LEU A 170 -2.85 21.08 4.13
CA LEU A 170 -1.93 20.47 5.11
C LEU A 170 -1.12 21.50 5.91
N GLN A 171 -0.88 22.68 5.36
CA GLN A 171 -0.18 23.78 6.04
C GLN A 171 -0.88 24.24 7.33
N ASP A 172 -2.19 24.04 7.46
CA ASP A 172 -2.98 24.47 8.61
C ASP A 172 -2.99 23.44 9.76
N TYR A 173 -2.35 22.27 9.57
CA TYR A 173 -2.44 21.13 10.48
C TYR A 173 -1.13 20.77 11.18
N GLY A 174 -0.19 21.69 11.28
CA GLY A 174 1.08 21.50 12.00
C GLY A 174 1.99 20.46 11.39
N LEU A 175 1.90 20.26 10.07
CA LEU A 175 2.77 19.34 9.31
C LEU A 175 4.10 19.95 8.90
N GLY A 176 4.57 20.93 9.65
CA GLY A 176 5.82 21.64 9.42
C GLY A 176 5.67 22.90 8.56
N PRO A 177 6.79 23.52 8.17
CA PRO A 177 6.75 24.67 7.29
C PRO A 177 6.17 24.28 5.92
N GLU A 178 5.54 25.24 5.26
CA GLU A 178 5.09 25.07 3.90
C GLU A 178 6.29 24.77 2.98
N THR A 179 6.23 23.67 2.25
CA THR A 179 7.23 23.32 1.25
C THR A 179 6.83 23.86 -0.11
N PRO A 180 7.77 24.27 -0.98
CA PRO A 180 7.44 24.70 -2.33
C PRO A 180 6.69 23.62 -3.11
N ILE A 181 5.74 24.03 -3.95
CA ILE A 181 4.97 23.12 -4.81
C ILE A 181 5.94 22.35 -5.71
N GLY A 182 5.77 21.03 -5.81
CA GLY A 182 6.63 20.16 -6.61
C GLY A 182 8.03 19.90 -6.00
N LYS A 183 8.32 20.43 -4.81
CA LYS A 183 9.59 20.22 -4.11
C LYS A 183 9.34 19.70 -2.70
N PRO A 184 8.97 18.41 -2.55
CA PRO A 184 8.62 17.85 -1.26
C PRO A 184 9.84 17.78 -0.35
N GLU A 185 9.63 18.08 0.93
CA GLU A 185 10.62 17.88 1.96
C GLU A 185 10.18 16.75 2.90
N ASN A 186 11.13 15.90 3.25
CA ASN A 186 10.86 14.78 4.13
C ASN A 186 10.34 15.24 5.49
N LYS A 187 9.29 14.59 5.98
CA LYS A 187 8.55 14.84 7.23
C LYS A 187 7.59 16.05 7.22
N TYR A 188 7.56 16.84 6.17
CA TYR A 188 6.71 18.02 6.09
C TYR A 188 5.58 17.83 5.08
N MET A 189 4.51 18.56 5.28
CA MET A 189 3.39 18.63 4.36
C MET A 189 2.93 17.22 3.88
N GLU A 190 2.94 16.95 2.59
CA GLU A 190 2.51 15.69 1.99
C GLU A 190 3.40 14.50 2.35
N LEU A 191 4.64 14.72 2.77
CA LEU A 191 5.54 13.71 3.33
C LEU A 191 5.57 13.69 4.86
N GLY A 192 4.62 14.35 5.49
CA GLY A 192 4.37 14.22 6.93
C GLY A 192 4.00 12.79 7.35
N PRO A 193 3.97 12.52 8.67
CA PRO A 193 3.51 11.25 9.20
C PRO A 193 2.09 10.93 8.70
N ARG A 194 1.86 9.68 8.27
CA ARG A 194 0.60 9.25 7.63
C ARG A 194 -0.62 9.47 8.51
N ASP A 195 -0.50 9.23 9.82
CA ASP A 195 -1.55 9.50 10.81
C ASP A 195 -1.95 10.98 10.82
N LYS A 196 -0.98 11.89 10.76
CA LYS A 196 -1.22 13.34 10.73
C LYS A 196 -1.88 13.79 9.43
N VAL A 197 -1.42 13.26 8.29
CA VAL A 197 -2.04 13.55 6.99
C VAL A 197 -3.49 13.04 6.95
N SER A 198 -3.75 11.84 7.46
CA SER A 198 -5.11 11.29 7.54
C SER A 198 -6.01 12.07 8.52
N GLN A 199 -5.45 12.52 9.66
CA GLN A 199 -6.17 13.37 10.60
C GLN A 199 -6.51 14.74 9.98
N ALA A 200 -5.61 15.33 9.19
CA ALA A 200 -5.86 16.58 8.48
C ALA A 200 -7.04 16.44 7.49
N PHE A 201 -7.07 15.34 6.71
CA PHE A 201 -8.22 15.03 5.86
C PHE A 201 -9.52 14.94 6.66
N TRP A 202 -9.53 14.24 7.79
CA TRP A 202 -10.71 14.12 8.65
C TRP A 202 -11.19 15.48 9.18
N GLN A 203 -10.27 16.41 9.49
CA GLN A 203 -10.62 17.77 9.89
C GLN A 203 -11.25 18.55 8.73
N GLU A 204 -10.71 18.45 7.52
CA GLU A 204 -11.29 19.06 6.31
C GLU A 204 -12.70 18.52 6.04
N TRP A 205 -12.90 17.21 6.19
CA TRP A 205 -14.23 16.61 6.11
C TRP A 205 -15.20 17.19 7.12
N ARG A 206 -14.80 17.30 8.39
CA ARG A 206 -15.64 17.89 9.44
C ARG A 206 -16.00 19.35 9.18
N LYS A 207 -15.13 20.10 8.56
CA LYS A 207 -15.34 21.50 8.16
C LYS A 207 -16.19 21.65 6.89
N GLY A 208 -16.50 20.55 6.21
CA GLY A 208 -17.21 20.56 4.92
C GLY A 208 -16.36 21.08 3.76
N ASN A 209 -15.04 20.94 3.85
CA ASN A 209 -14.07 21.38 2.83
C ASN A 209 -13.69 20.27 1.86
N THR A 210 -14.37 19.13 1.89
CA THR A 210 -14.19 18.01 0.95
C THR A 210 -15.10 18.16 -0.27
N LEU A 211 -14.74 17.47 -1.35
CA LEU A 211 -15.62 17.25 -2.49
C LEU A 211 -16.40 15.95 -2.28
N LYS A 212 -17.52 15.80 -2.99
CA LYS A 212 -18.26 14.54 -3.01
C LYS A 212 -18.19 13.90 -4.37
N THR A 213 -17.84 12.62 -4.40
CA THR A 213 -17.98 11.81 -5.62
C THR A 213 -19.46 11.64 -5.98
N ALA A 214 -19.74 11.14 -7.19
CA ALA A 214 -21.10 10.80 -7.61
C ALA A 214 -21.80 9.78 -6.66
N LYS A 215 -21.03 8.96 -5.95
CA LYS A 215 -21.52 8.00 -4.95
C LYS A 215 -21.62 8.59 -3.54
N GLY A 216 -21.37 9.88 -3.37
CA GLY A 216 -21.46 10.58 -2.09
C GLY A 216 -20.27 10.35 -1.14
N VAL A 217 -19.17 9.79 -1.62
CA VAL A 217 -17.94 9.63 -0.84
C VAL A 217 -17.19 10.96 -0.77
N ASP A 218 -16.77 11.34 0.40
CA ASP A 218 -15.97 12.55 0.61
C ASP A 218 -14.53 12.32 0.20
N VAL A 219 -13.94 13.25 -0.56
CA VAL A 219 -12.59 13.19 -1.10
C VAL A 219 -11.90 14.55 -1.04
N VAL A 220 -10.59 14.50 -1.10
CA VAL A 220 -9.72 15.63 -1.48
C VAL A 220 -9.04 15.30 -2.81
N HIS A 221 -8.29 16.21 -3.36
CA HIS A 221 -7.60 16.02 -4.61
C HIS A 221 -6.09 15.85 -4.42
N LEU A 222 -5.53 14.84 -5.05
CA LEU A 222 -4.09 14.71 -5.27
C LEU A 222 -3.76 15.40 -6.60
N ASP A 223 -3.12 16.54 -6.55
CA ASP A 223 -2.75 17.33 -7.73
C ASP A 223 -1.31 17.07 -8.14
N LEU A 224 -1.14 16.62 -9.36
CA LEU A 224 0.15 16.28 -9.99
C LEU A 224 0.44 17.14 -11.21
N ARG A 225 -0.49 18.00 -11.65
CA ARG A 225 -0.43 18.75 -12.92
C ARG A 225 0.82 19.59 -13.07
N HIS A 226 1.32 20.19 -11.98
CA HIS A 226 2.50 21.05 -11.95
C HIS A 226 3.81 20.29 -12.25
N LEU A 227 3.82 18.95 -12.19
CA LEU A 227 4.96 18.12 -12.55
C LEU A 227 5.15 17.99 -14.07
N GLY A 228 4.08 18.15 -14.82
CA GLY A 228 4.08 18.05 -16.29
C GLY A 228 3.99 16.62 -16.81
N GLU A 229 3.37 16.47 -17.97
CA GLU A 229 3.03 15.19 -18.59
C GLU A 229 4.25 14.28 -18.79
N LYS A 230 5.35 14.82 -19.36
CA LYS A 230 6.57 14.05 -19.60
C LYS A 230 7.12 13.43 -18.32
N TYR A 231 7.20 14.22 -17.24
CA TYR A 231 7.69 13.77 -15.95
C TYR A 231 6.79 12.68 -15.35
N LEU A 232 5.48 12.87 -15.43
CA LEU A 232 4.50 11.90 -14.93
C LEU A 232 4.63 10.55 -15.65
N HIS A 233 4.71 10.55 -16.98
CA HIS A 233 4.88 9.32 -17.75
C HIS A 233 6.23 8.62 -17.50
N GLU A 234 7.26 9.36 -17.18
CA GLU A 234 8.58 8.80 -16.84
C GLU A 234 8.64 8.24 -15.43
N ARG A 235 8.06 8.94 -14.43
CA ARG A 235 8.22 8.62 -13.00
C ARG A 235 7.07 7.87 -12.38
N LEU A 236 5.85 8.05 -12.90
CA LEU A 236 4.59 7.52 -12.36
C LEU A 236 3.69 6.93 -13.46
N PRO A 237 4.22 6.15 -14.41
CA PRO A 237 3.43 5.66 -15.55
C PRO A 237 2.23 4.83 -15.12
N PHE A 238 2.38 3.96 -14.12
CA PHE A 238 1.31 3.10 -13.64
C PHE A 238 0.22 3.90 -12.90
N ILE A 239 0.58 4.97 -12.21
CA ILE A 239 -0.39 5.86 -11.58
C ILE A 239 -1.25 6.58 -12.62
N CYS A 240 -0.65 7.00 -13.72
CA CYS A 240 -1.40 7.59 -14.86
C CYS A 240 -2.40 6.57 -15.43
N GLU A 241 -1.97 5.32 -15.63
CA GLU A 241 -2.84 4.24 -16.09
C GLU A 241 -4.01 4.00 -15.11
N LEU A 242 -3.74 3.91 -13.80
CA LEU A 242 -4.76 3.68 -12.78
C LEU A 242 -5.77 4.82 -12.69
N ALA A 243 -5.31 6.07 -12.65
CA ALA A 243 -6.19 7.24 -12.59
C ALA A 243 -7.13 7.29 -13.80
N LYS A 244 -6.59 7.03 -14.99
CA LYS A 244 -7.37 6.99 -16.23
C LYS A 244 -8.37 5.83 -16.25
N ALA A 245 -7.94 4.63 -15.86
CA ALA A 245 -8.78 3.43 -15.92
C ALA A 245 -9.92 3.44 -14.89
N TYR A 246 -9.69 3.94 -13.68
CA TYR A 246 -10.65 3.83 -12.58
C TYR A 246 -11.40 5.13 -12.26
N GLU A 247 -10.82 6.29 -12.52
CA GLU A 247 -11.47 7.59 -12.27
C GLU A 247 -11.71 8.40 -13.54
N GLY A 248 -11.24 7.92 -14.71
CA GLY A 248 -11.38 8.64 -15.98
C GLY A 248 -10.55 9.93 -16.05
N VAL A 249 -9.55 10.08 -15.20
CA VAL A 249 -8.75 11.30 -15.03
C VAL A 249 -7.36 11.12 -15.62
N ASP A 250 -6.94 12.07 -16.45
CA ASP A 250 -5.53 12.23 -16.80
C ASP A 250 -4.84 13.13 -15.78
N PRO A 251 -3.88 12.61 -14.99
CA PRO A 251 -3.22 13.38 -13.94
C PRO A 251 -2.42 14.59 -14.42
N ALA A 252 -2.09 14.65 -15.71
CA ALA A 252 -1.44 15.81 -16.31
C ALA A 252 -2.42 16.97 -16.55
N GLN A 253 -3.73 16.68 -16.63
CA GLN A 253 -4.78 17.66 -16.99
C GLN A 253 -5.69 17.99 -15.79
N ALA A 254 -5.96 17.01 -14.93
CA ALA A 254 -6.88 17.16 -13.81
C ALA A 254 -6.36 16.45 -12.55
N PRO A 255 -6.70 16.94 -11.33
CA PRO A 255 -6.29 16.29 -10.10
C PRO A 255 -7.08 14.99 -9.87
N ILE A 256 -6.43 14.04 -9.20
CA ILE A 256 -7.01 12.72 -8.87
C ILE A 256 -7.82 12.81 -7.57
N PRO A 257 -9.09 12.38 -7.53
CA PRO A 257 -9.85 12.28 -6.28
C PRO A 257 -9.28 11.14 -5.40
N VAL A 258 -9.00 11.42 -4.13
CA VAL A 258 -8.41 10.47 -3.18
C VAL A 258 -9.06 10.57 -1.80
#